data_5cce8161ad32565a4bcc3140663db578
#
_entry.id   5cce8161ad32565a4bcc3140663db578
#
_cell.length_a   1.000
_cell.length_b   1.000
_cell.length_c   1.000
_cell.angle_alpha   90.00
_cell.angle_beta   90.00
_cell.angle_gamma   90.00
#
_symmetry.space_group_name_H-M   'P 1'
#
loop_
_entity.id
_entity.type
_entity.pdbx_description
1 polymer ?
#
loop_
_entity_poly.entity_id
_entity_poly.type
_entity_poly.pdbx_seq_one_letter_code
_entity_poly.pdbx_strand_id
1 'polypeptide(L)'
;MTPANIIEVRNLSASFGNREVLSDVSLDARENEITVILGGSGAGKSVLLKHILGLYQPREGSIHLLGHDMAALEEEDQKQLYLQMGVFYQNGGLLNSLTVGENIALPLEQHTNLNEELITRVVQTKLQLVNLPDAYHLYPSQLSGGMLKRAALARAIVMDPPLLFCDEPGAGLDPISLASLDKLILNLREQMGVSIVIITHEVSSILRIADRIVFLDQGKIVFQGTLNEALKNNIEQVYQFFDMGRLFPIDQIK
;
A
#
# COMPACT_ATOMS: atom_id res chain seq x y z
N MET A 1 16.26 -13.67 -13.58
CA MET A 1 16.91 -12.95 -12.46
C MET A 1 15.87 -12.83 -11.35
N THR A 2 16.24 -13.07 -10.10
CA THR A 2 15.34 -12.84 -8.96
C THR A 2 15.11 -11.32 -8.87
N PRO A 3 13.86 -10.81 -8.74
CA PRO A 3 13.62 -9.39 -8.57
C PRO A 3 14.39 -8.85 -7.36
N ALA A 4 14.91 -7.62 -7.45
CA ALA A 4 15.57 -6.99 -6.32
C ALA A 4 14.57 -6.67 -5.20
N ASN A 5 15.05 -6.59 -3.96
CA ASN A 5 14.23 -6.15 -2.85
C ASN A 5 14.10 -4.61 -2.90
N ILE A 6 12.87 -4.12 -2.88
CA ILE A 6 12.56 -2.69 -2.80
C ILE A 6 12.38 -2.23 -1.35
N ILE A 7 12.02 -3.17 -0.47
CA ILE A 7 11.96 -2.99 0.98
C ILE A 7 12.66 -4.18 1.63
N GLU A 8 13.53 -3.87 2.60
CA GLU A 8 14.12 -4.86 3.48
C GLU A 8 13.99 -4.39 4.93
N VAL A 9 13.35 -5.18 5.75
CA VAL A 9 13.28 -5.00 7.20
C VAL A 9 14.03 -6.13 7.86
N ARG A 10 14.91 -5.83 8.81
CA ARG A 10 15.72 -6.83 9.53
C ARG A 10 15.64 -6.60 11.03
N ASN A 11 15.21 -7.63 11.74
CA ASN A 11 15.15 -7.72 13.21
C ASN A 11 14.50 -6.50 13.88
N LEU A 12 13.46 -5.94 13.25
CA LEU A 12 12.78 -4.75 13.72
C LEU A 12 12.02 -5.06 15.00
N SER A 13 12.33 -4.33 16.07
CA SER A 13 11.58 -4.37 17.34
C SER A 13 11.08 -2.96 17.69
N ALA A 14 9.83 -2.87 18.14
CA ALA A 14 9.18 -1.62 18.49
C ALA A 14 8.31 -1.76 19.75
N SER A 15 8.39 -0.77 20.64
CA SER A 15 7.63 -0.72 21.88
C SER A 15 7.02 0.64 22.12
N PHE A 16 5.85 0.70 22.74
CA PHE A 16 5.20 1.91 23.23
C PHE A 16 5.04 1.80 24.76
N GLY A 17 5.81 2.60 25.48
CA GLY A 17 5.97 2.44 26.93
C GLY A 17 6.55 1.05 27.25
N ASN A 18 5.86 0.29 28.08
CA ASN A 18 6.28 -1.06 28.47
C ASN A 18 5.68 -2.18 27.58
N ARG A 19 4.92 -1.81 26.54
CA ARG A 19 4.29 -2.79 25.66
C ARG A 19 5.10 -2.96 24.39
N GLU A 20 5.67 -4.14 24.18
CA GLU A 20 6.24 -4.54 22.90
C GLU A 20 5.11 -4.77 21.89
N VAL A 21 5.24 -4.16 20.70
CA VAL A 21 4.24 -4.24 19.63
C VAL A 21 4.80 -4.97 18.41
N LEU A 22 6.09 -4.83 18.14
CA LEU A 22 6.82 -5.60 17.12
C LEU A 22 8.04 -6.23 17.79
N SER A 23 8.28 -7.51 17.50
CA SER A 23 9.36 -8.31 18.09
C SER A 23 10.08 -9.08 17.01
N ASP A 24 11.32 -8.71 16.71
CA ASP A 24 12.22 -9.39 15.75
C ASP A 24 11.58 -9.58 14.36
N VAL A 25 10.94 -8.54 13.84
CA VAL A 25 10.25 -8.56 12.54
C VAL A 25 11.27 -8.44 11.42
N SER A 26 11.31 -9.43 10.52
CA SER A 26 12.13 -9.40 9.30
C SER A 26 11.26 -9.74 8.09
N LEU A 27 11.28 -8.89 7.06
CA LEU A 27 10.51 -9.08 5.82
C LEU A 27 11.19 -8.44 4.61
N ASP A 28 10.80 -8.91 3.43
CA ASP A 28 11.19 -8.37 2.14
C ASP A 28 9.96 -8.10 1.28
N ALA A 29 9.95 -6.95 0.58
CA ALA A 29 9.08 -6.72 -0.57
C ALA A 29 9.93 -6.56 -1.83
N ARG A 30 9.47 -7.10 -2.96
CA ARG A 30 10.25 -7.16 -4.20
C ARG A 30 9.74 -6.16 -5.23
N GLU A 31 10.65 -5.76 -6.11
CA GLU A 31 10.30 -4.92 -7.25
C GLU A 31 9.25 -5.59 -8.15
N ASN A 32 8.31 -4.78 -8.65
CA ASN A 32 7.23 -5.18 -9.56
C ASN A 32 6.29 -6.27 -9.02
N GLU A 33 6.29 -6.50 -7.69
CA GLU A 33 5.36 -7.41 -7.01
C GLU A 33 4.36 -6.64 -6.14
N ILE A 34 3.19 -7.26 -5.92
CA ILE A 34 2.23 -6.82 -4.92
C ILE A 34 2.45 -7.66 -3.67
N THR A 35 3.05 -7.06 -2.64
CA THR A 35 3.23 -7.67 -1.32
C THR A 35 2.09 -7.27 -0.41
N VAL A 36 1.36 -8.25 0.11
CA VAL A 36 0.27 -7.99 1.07
C VAL A 36 0.73 -8.33 2.48
N ILE A 37 0.67 -7.33 3.38
CA ILE A 37 0.88 -7.50 4.82
C ILE A 37 -0.49 -7.70 5.46
N LEU A 38 -0.71 -8.86 6.03
CA LEU A 38 -1.98 -9.22 6.65
C LEU A 38 -1.77 -9.75 8.08
N GLY A 39 -2.87 -9.93 8.79
CA GLY A 39 -2.88 -10.38 10.18
C GLY A 39 -4.08 -9.85 10.95
N GLY A 40 -4.31 -10.36 12.14
CA GLY A 40 -5.43 -9.98 12.99
C GLY A 40 -5.43 -8.49 13.39
N SER A 41 -6.57 -8.03 13.95
CA SER A 41 -6.63 -6.70 14.55
C SER A 41 -5.64 -6.60 15.71
N GLY A 42 -4.87 -5.51 15.78
CA GLY A 42 -3.86 -5.32 16.80
C GLY A 42 -2.54 -6.11 16.61
N ALA A 43 -2.38 -6.84 15.50
CA ALA A 43 -1.14 -7.58 15.21
C ALA A 43 0.11 -6.71 15.02
N GLY A 44 -0.03 -5.37 14.83
CA GLY A 44 1.09 -4.45 14.66
C GLY A 44 1.26 -3.91 13.25
N LYS A 45 0.38 -4.23 12.29
CA LYS A 45 0.51 -3.85 10.86
C LYS A 45 0.71 -2.35 10.64
N SER A 46 -0.14 -1.50 11.25
CA SER A 46 -0.01 -0.04 11.11
C SER A 46 1.23 0.52 11.78
N VAL A 47 1.72 -0.15 12.84
CA VAL A 47 2.98 0.21 13.50
C VAL A 47 4.15 -0.14 12.59
N LEU A 48 4.13 -1.34 11.99
CA LEU A 48 5.13 -1.77 11.01
C LEU A 48 5.19 -0.81 9.82
N LEU A 49 4.02 -0.46 9.23
CA LEU A 49 3.96 0.51 8.13
C LEU A 49 4.59 1.86 8.51
N LYS A 50 4.28 2.39 9.71
CA LYS A 50 4.83 3.67 10.16
C LYS A 50 6.35 3.63 10.34
N HIS A 51 6.92 2.49 10.75
CA HIS A 51 8.37 2.31 10.81
C HIS A 51 8.97 2.24 9.40
N ILE A 52 8.36 1.48 8.48
CA ILE A 52 8.81 1.41 7.08
C ILE A 52 8.77 2.79 6.41
N LEU A 53 7.72 3.58 6.68
CA LEU A 53 7.60 4.95 6.18
C LEU A 53 8.51 5.97 6.90
N GLY A 54 9.34 5.53 7.88
CA GLY A 54 10.24 6.42 8.63
C GLY A 54 9.53 7.39 9.59
N LEU A 55 8.21 7.21 9.82
CA LEU A 55 7.43 8.03 10.75
C LEU A 55 7.75 7.69 12.22
N TYR A 56 8.28 6.51 12.46
CA TYR A 56 8.76 6.06 13.76
C TYR A 56 10.18 5.52 13.62
N GLN A 57 11.05 5.87 14.56
CA GLN A 57 12.40 5.30 14.64
C GLN A 57 12.33 3.91 15.28
N PRO A 58 12.96 2.89 14.70
CA PRO A 58 13.04 1.57 15.30
C PRO A 58 13.86 1.60 16.59
N ARG A 59 13.46 0.81 17.58
CA ARG A 59 14.27 0.59 18.79
C ARG A 59 15.48 -0.28 18.47
N GLU A 60 15.26 -1.31 17.67
CA GLU A 60 16.27 -2.26 17.21
C GLU A 60 15.95 -2.68 15.78
N GLY A 61 16.98 -3.11 15.04
CA GLY A 61 16.85 -3.55 13.67
C GLY A 61 17.16 -2.46 12.65
N SER A 62 16.99 -2.78 11.37
CA SER A 62 17.23 -1.87 10.25
C SER A 62 16.12 -1.93 9.21
N ILE A 63 15.94 -0.84 8.49
CA ILE A 63 14.98 -0.72 7.39
C ILE A 63 15.72 -0.12 6.20
N HIS A 64 15.75 -0.86 5.09
CA HIS A 64 16.20 -0.35 3.80
C HIS A 64 14.98 -0.17 2.89
N LEU A 65 14.91 0.98 2.26
CA LEU A 65 13.81 1.37 1.40
C LEU A 65 14.39 1.96 0.11
N LEU A 66 14.01 1.39 -1.04
CA LEU A 66 14.56 1.78 -2.33
C LEU A 66 16.12 1.75 -2.36
N GLY A 67 16.72 0.81 -1.64
CA GLY A 67 18.17 0.67 -1.52
C GLY A 67 18.85 1.58 -0.50
N HIS A 68 18.12 2.47 0.18
CA HIS A 68 18.63 3.39 1.19
C HIS A 68 18.40 2.88 2.62
N ASP A 69 19.40 2.94 3.48
CA ASP A 69 19.24 2.70 4.92
C ASP A 69 18.54 3.91 5.56
N MET A 70 17.32 3.71 6.04
CA MET A 70 16.48 4.78 6.62
C MET A 70 17.10 5.45 7.85
N ALA A 71 17.98 4.74 8.59
CA ALA A 71 18.63 5.29 9.78
C ALA A 71 19.84 6.18 9.43
N ALA A 72 20.41 6.01 8.24
CA ALA A 72 21.58 6.74 7.78
C ALA A 72 21.26 7.98 6.91
N LEU A 73 19.98 8.18 6.54
CA LEU A 73 19.58 9.29 5.66
C LEU A 73 19.60 10.63 6.40
N GLU A 74 20.18 11.62 5.77
CA GLU A 74 20.02 13.01 6.15
C GLU A 74 18.63 13.54 5.73
N GLU A 75 18.18 14.65 6.33
CA GLU A 75 16.82 15.17 6.12
C GLU A 75 16.50 15.45 4.64
N GLU A 76 17.48 15.97 3.87
CA GLU A 76 17.26 16.28 2.46
C GLU A 76 17.16 15.02 1.60
N ASP A 77 18.00 14.01 1.85
CA ASP A 77 17.93 12.71 1.15
C ASP A 77 16.64 11.97 1.49
N GLN A 78 16.18 12.09 2.74
CA GLN A 78 14.91 11.53 3.18
C GLN A 78 13.73 12.17 2.43
N LYS A 79 13.74 13.49 2.22
CA LYS A 79 12.72 14.18 1.41
C LYS A 79 12.71 13.66 -0.02
N GLN A 80 13.88 13.51 -0.64
CA GLN A 80 14.00 12.98 -2.00
C GLN A 80 13.50 11.54 -2.10
N LEU A 81 13.75 10.72 -1.09
CA LEU A 81 13.24 9.37 -1.00
C LEU A 81 11.69 9.37 -0.90
N TYR A 82 11.11 10.26 -0.10
CA TYR A 82 9.65 10.33 0.05
C TYR A 82 8.94 10.72 -1.25
N LEU A 83 9.57 11.50 -2.13
CA LEU A 83 9.02 11.82 -3.45
C LEU A 83 8.95 10.60 -4.40
N GLN A 84 9.70 9.55 -4.11
CA GLN A 84 9.68 8.29 -4.83
C GLN A 84 8.65 7.29 -4.27
N MET A 85 7.83 7.71 -3.30
CA MET A 85 6.81 6.87 -2.70
C MET A 85 5.43 7.49 -2.82
N GLY A 86 4.47 6.68 -3.22
CA GLY A 86 3.06 7.00 -3.10
C GLY A 86 2.48 6.40 -1.82
N VAL A 87 1.61 7.13 -1.13
CA VAL A 87 0.91 6.60 0.05
C VAL A 87 -0.59 6.82 -0.11
N PHE A 88 -1.31 5.71 -0.11
CA PHE A 88 -2.77 5.69 -0.08
C PHE A 88 -3.24 5.35 1.34
N TYR A 89 -3.86 6.29 2.01
CA TYR A 89 -4.40 6.12 3.37
C TYR A 89 -5.81 5.53 3.36
N GLN A 90 -6.18 4.82 4.42
CA GLN A 90 -7.47 4.15 4.59
C GLN A 90 -8.70 5.02 4.26
N ASN A 91 -8.69 6.28 4.66
CA ASN A 91 -9.79 7.23 4.39
C ASN A 91 -9.58 8.06 3.12
N GLY A 92 -8.60 7.68 2.26
CA GLY A 92 -8.26 8.45 1.06
C GLY A 92 -7.46 9.72 1.35
N GLY A 93 -7.70 10.40 2.48
CA GLY A 93 -6.97 11.59 2.92
C GLY A 93 -7.12 12.81 1.99
N LEU A 94 -8.15 12.88 1.15
CA LEU A 94 -8.40 14.04 0.32
C LEU A 94 -8.85 15.23 1.17
N LEU A 95 -8.40 16.43 0.81
CA LEU A 95 -8.79 17.69 1.45
C LEU A 95 -10.17 18.10 0.94
N ASN A 96 -11.14 18.19 1.83
CA ASN A 96 -12.54 18.51 1.47
C ASN A 96 -12.73 19.94 0.95
N SER A 97 -11.81 20.84 1.24
CA SER A 97 -11.80 22.23 0.76
C SER A 97 -11.31 22.40 -0.68
N LEU A 98 -10.71 21.36 -1.25
CA LEU A 98 -10.16 21.35 -2.59
C LEU A 98 -10.97 20.41 -3.49
N THR A 99 -11.02 20.74 -4.78
CA THR A 99 -11.54 19.83 -5.81
C THR A 99 -10.66 18.59 -5.94
N VAL A 100 -11.12 17.57 -6.63
CA VAL A 100 -10.34 16.37 -6.95
C VAL A 100 -9.08 16.71 -7.73
N GLY A 101 -9.22 17.60 -8.74
CA GLY A 101 -8.08 18.06 -9.53
C GLY A 101 -7.01 18.74 -8.69
N GLU A 102 -7.41 19.68 -7.84
CA GLU A 102 -6.51 20.37 -6.90
C GLU A 102 -5.86 19.41 -5.89
N ASN A 103 -6.62 18.45 -5.34
CA ASN A 103 -6.06 17.41 -4.47
C ASN A 103 -4.94 16.61 -5.15
N ILE A 104 -5.13 16.24 -6.41
CA ILE A 104 -4.15 15.46 -7.17
C ILE A 104 -2.97 16.35 -7.59
N ALA A 105 -3.21 17.64 -7.86
CA ALA A 105 -2.17 18.60 -8.25
C ALA A 105 -1.19 18.93 -7.12
N LEU A 106 -1.64 18.90 -5.85
CA LEU A 106 -0.85 19.32 -4.69
C LEU A 106 0.61 18.82 -4.67
N PRO A 107 0.92 17.52 -4.86
CA PRO A 107 2.31 17.06 -4.86
C PRO A 107 3.13 17.66 -6.01
N LEU A 108 2.53 17.84 -7.18
CA LEU A 108 3.20 18.45 -8.33
C LEU A 108 3.52 19.93 -8.09
N GLU A 109 2.57 20.69 -7.54
CA GLU A 109 2.73 22.12 -7.20
C GLU A 109 3.81 22.34 -6.14
N GLN A 110 3.91 21.43 -5.15
CA GLN A 110 4.84 21.57 -4.05
C GLN A 110 6.26 21.10 -4.38
N HIS A 111 6.41 20.14 -5.28
CA HIS A 111 7.67 19.44 -5.47
C HIS A 111 8.22 19.48 -6.90
N THR A 112 7.56 20.20 -7.83
CA THR A 112 8.04 20.37 -9.21
C THR A 112 7.98 21.83 -9.64
N ASN A 113 8.72 22.14 -10.73
CA ASN A 113 8.66 23.46 -11.38
C ASN A 113 7.74 23.44 -12.63
N LEU A 114 6.78 22.53 -12.68
CA LEU A 114 5.84 22.45 -13.80
C LEU A 114 4.91 23.67 -13.80
N ASN A 115 4.60 24.16 -14.98
CA ASN A 115 3.58 25.20 -15.09
C ASN A 115 2.16 24.60 -14.92
N GLU A 116 1.18 25.47 -14.65
CA GLU A 116 -0.21 25.08 -14.37
C GLU A 116 -0.84 24.23 -15.51
N GLU A 117 -0.52 24.55 -16.78
CA GLU A 117 -1.05 23.82 -17.92
C GLU A 117 -0.53 22.36 -17.93
N LEU A 118 0.75 22.15 -17.65
CA LEU A 118 1.35 20.81 -17.57
C LEU A 118 0.82 20.04 -16.37
N ILE A 119 0.68 20.69 -15.20
CA ILE A 119 0.08 20.08 -14.00
C ILE A 119 -1.34 19.61 -14.34
N THR A 120 -2.17 20.46 -14.94
CA THR A 120 -3.53 20.10 -15.34
C THR A 120 -3.56 18.88 -16.26
N ARG A 121 -2.69 18.81 -17.25
CA ARG A 121 -2.59 17.66 -18.18
C ARG A 121 -2.18 16.38 -17.47
N VAL A 122 -1.20 16.44 -16.55
CA VAL A 122 -0.77 15.29 -15.75
C VAL A 122 -1.95 14.80 -14.88
N VAL A 123 -2.62 15.70 -14.17
CA VAL A 123 -3.79 15.37 -13.33
C VAL A 123 -4.89 14.72 -14.15
N GLN A 124 -5.25 15.27 -15.31
CA GLN A 124 -6.25 14.68 -16.21
C GLN A 124 -5.83 13.26 -16.68
N THR A 125 -4.57 13.06 -17.00
CA THR A 125 -4.04 11.73 -17.34
C THR A 125 -4.19 10.74 -16.19
N LYS A 126 -3.88 11.16 -14.96
CA LYS A 126 -4.05 10.30 -13.77
C LYS A 126 -5.53 10.00 -13.49
N LEU A 127 -6.42 10.98 -13.68
CA LEU A 127 -7.87 10.77 -13.58
C LEU A 127 -8.38 9.76 -14.61
N GLN A 128 -7.91 9.83 -15.85
CA GLN A 128 -8.24 8.82 -16.86
C GLN A 128 -7.76 7.42 -16.45
N LEU A 129 -6.53 7.32 -15.94
CA LEU A 129 -5.93 6.06 -15.49
C LEU A 129 -6.75 5.38 -14.38
N VAL A 130 -7.36 6.18 -13.49
CA VAL A 130 -8.22 5.66 -12.42
C VAL A 130 -9.72 5.60 -12.79
N ASN A 131 -10.06 5.77 -14.07
CA ASN A 131 -11.44 5.78 -14.60
C ASN A 131 -12.35 6.83 -13.94
N LEU A 132 -11.83 8.07 -13.80
CA LEU A 132 -12.54 9.24 -13.29
C LEU A 132 -12.31 10.49 -14.18
N PRO A 133 -12.45 10.43 -15.52
CA PRO A 133 -12.07 11.52 -16.41
C PRO A 133 -12.83 12.82 -16.14
N ASP A 134 -14.08 12.73 -15.66
CA ASP A 134 -14.97 13.88 -15.45
C ASP A 134 -14.94 14.43 -14.01
N ALA A 135 -14.06 13.88 -13.15
CA ALA A 135 -14.08 14.23 -11.72
C ALA A 135 -13.23 15.46 -11.36
N TYR A 136 -12.50 16.07 -12.29
CA TYR A 136 -11.52 17.13 -12.02
C TYR A 136 -12.10 18.27 -11.15
N HIS A 137 -13.29 18.77 -11.46
CA HIS A 137 -13.93 19.89 -10.78
C HIS A 137 -14.86 19.49 -9.63
N LEU A 138 -15.02 18.19 -9.37
CA LEU A 138 -15.83 17.71 -8.26
C LEU A 138 -15.10 17.87 -6.93
N TYR A 139 -15.84 18.11 -5.85
CA TYR A 139 -15.33 18.06 -4.49
C TYR A 139 -15.42 16.64 -3.93
N PRO A 140 -14.57 16.25 -2.97
CA PRO A 140 -14.64 14.93 -2.33
C PRO A 140 -16.03 14.55 -1.81
N SER A 141 -16.80 15.52 -1.31
CA SER A 141 -18.18 15.34 -0.83
C SER A 141 -19.19 14.95 -1.91
N GLN A 142 -18.86 15.14 -3.19
CA GLN A 142 -19.70 14.81 -4.34
C GLN A 142 -19.40 13.41 -4.90
N LEU A 143 -18.40 12.73 -4.35
CA LEU A 143 -17.96 11.43 -4.83
C LEU A 143 -18.65 10.29 -4.08
N SER A 144 -18.92 9.17 -4.79
CA SER A 144 -19.20 7.91 -4.12
C SER A 144 -17.96 7.37 -3.40
N GLY A 145 -18.12 6.41 -2.48
CA GLY A 145 -16.98 5.82 -1.77
C GLY A 145 -15.92 5.23 -2.72
N GLY A 146 -16.34 4.55 -3.78
CA GLY A 146 -15.43 4.00 -4.79
C GLY A 146 -14.73 5.09 -5.61
N MET A 147 -15.43 6.17 -5.98
CA MET A 147 -14.82 7.32 -6.66
C MET A 147 -13.79 8.02 -5.77
N LEU A 148 -14.09 8.19 -4.48
CA LEU A 148 -13.20 8.81 -3.52
C LEU A 148 -11.90 8.01 -3.37
N LYS A 149 -11.99 6.67 -3.29
CA LYS A 149 -10.83 5.78 -3.26
C LYS A 149 -9.97 5.90 -4.53
N ARG A 150 -10.60 5.93 -5.72
CA ARG A 150 -9.88 6.11 -6.99
C ARG A 150 -9.21 7.47 -7.10
N ALA A 151 -9.87 8.55 -6.68
CA ALA A 151 -9.27 9.88 -6.65
C ALA A 151 -8.06 9.95 -5.70
N ALA A 152 -8.15 9.33 -4.52
CA ALA A 152 -7.04 9.22 -3.59
C ALA A 152 -5.86 8.40 -4.18
N LEU A 153 -6.16 7.33 -4.93
CA LEU A 153 -5.15 6.56 -5.63
C LEU A 153 -4.47 7.39 -6.72
N ALA A 154 -5.23 8.18 -7.51
CA ALA A 154 -4.66 9.10 -8.49
C ALA A 154 -3.68 10.10 -7.86
N ARG A 155 -4.01 10.65 -6.68
CA ARG A 155 -3.08 11.52 -5.94
C ARG A 155 -1.83 10.78 -5.49
N ALA A 156 -1.98 9.56 -4.96
CA ALA A 156 -0.84 8.76 -4.50
C ALA A 156 0.15 8.41 -5.62
N ILE A 157 -0.32 8.31 -6.87
CA ILE A 157 0.51 7.96 -8.02
C ILE A 157 0.85 9.16 -8.94
N VAL A 158 0.54 10.39 -8.53
CA VAL A 158 0.70 11.55 -9.44
C VAL A 158 2.15 11.85 -9.79
N MET A 159 3.08 11.53 -8.88
CA MET A 159 4.52 11.70 -9.04
C MET A 159 5.20 10.49 -9.74
N ASP A 160 4.43 9.52 -10.28
CA ASP A 160 4.95 8.28 -10.87
C ASP A 160 5.92 7.51 -9.95
N PRO A 161 5.54 7.24 -8.68
CA PRO A 161 6.44 6.62 -7.73
C PRO A 161 6.74 5.17 -8.10
N PRO A 162 7.99 4.67 -7.93
CA PRO A 162 8.32 3.25 -8.11
C PRO A 162 7.75 2.36 -7.00
N LEU A 163 7.33 2.94 -5.87
CA LEU A 163 6.78 2.22 -4.72
C LEU A 163 5.49 2.89 -4.23
N LEU A 164 4.42 2.10 -4.09
CA LEU A 164 3.11 2.54 -3.59
C LEU A 164 2.73 1.76 -2.34
N PHE A 165 2.41 2.46 -1.27
CA PHE A 165 1.81 1.89 -0.07
C PHE A 165 0.30 2.11 -0.07
N CYS A 166 -0.47 1.07 0.25
CA CYS A 166 -1.93 1.15 0.38
C CYS A 166 -2.36 0.60 1.74
N ASP A 167 -2.92 1.45 2.58
CA ASP A 167 -3.46 1.05 3.88
C ASP A 167 -4.98 0.89 3.76
N GLU A 168 -5.46 -0.36 3.82
CA GLU A 168 -6.86 -0.78 3.71
C GLU A 168 -7.62 -0.12 2.53
N PRO A 169 -7.12 -0.25 1.28
CA PRO A 169 -7.67 0.47 0.15
C PRO A 169 -9.13 0.12 -0.15
N GLY A 170 -9.53 -1.13 0.11
CA GLY A 170 -10.87 -1.64 -0.12
C GLY A 170 -11.86 -1.42 1.02
N ALA A 171 -11.42 -0.91 2.16
CA ALA A 171 -12.27 -0.80 3.34
C ALA A 171 -13.56 0.00 3.07
N GLY A 172 -14.71 -0.62 3.39
CA GLY A 172 -16.03 -0.01 3.23
C GLY A 172 -16.58 0.00 1.80
N LEU A 173 -15.93 -0.67 0.86
CA LEU A 173 -16.46 -0.85 -0.49
C LEU A 173 -17.36 -2.08 -0.59
N ASP A 174 -18.38 -2.01 -1.43
CA ASP A 174 -19.13 -3.17 -1.88
C ASP A 174 -18.25 -4.11 -2.73
N PRO A 175 -18.62 -5.40 -2.89
CA PRO A 175 -17.78 -6.39 -3.58
C PRO A 175 -17.45 -6.03 -5.04
N ILE A 176 -18.36 -5.35 -5.75
CA ILE A 176 -18.16 -4.95 -7.16
C ILE A 176 -17.16 -3.80 -7.23
N SER A 177 -17.33 -2.79 -6.38
CA SER A 177 -16.40 -1.66 -6.25
C SER A 177 -15.01 -2.10 -5.82
N LEU A 178 -14.92 -3.06 -4.87
CA LEU A 178 -13.66 -3.66 -4.43
C LEU A 178 -12.96 -4.38 -5.60
N ALA A 179 -13.65 -5.26 -6.33
CA ALA A 179 -13.07 -5.95 -7.48
C ALA A 179 -12.60 -4.98 -8.58
N SER A 180 -13.32 -3.87 -8.77
CA SER A 180 -12.93 -2.83 -9.72
C SER A 180 -11.67 -2.06 -9.25
N LEU A 181 -11.52 -1.81 -7.95
CA LEU A 181 -10.31 -1.20 -7.39
C LEU A 181 -9.11 -2.16 -7.49
N ASP A 182 -9.31 -3.45 -7.20
CA ASP A 182 -8.27 -4.47 -7.33
C ASP A 182 -7.75 -4.56 -8.77
N LYS A 183 -8.66 -4.56 -9.76
CA LYS A 183 -8.27 -4.53 -11.18
C LYS A 183 -7.46 -3.28 -11.53
N LEU A 184 -7.81 -2.14 -10.95
CA LEU A 184 -7.07 -0.90 -11.14
C LEU A 184 -5.66 -1.02 -10.55
N ILE A 185 -5.50 -1.56 -9.35
CA ILE A 185 -4.21 -1.81 -8.70
C ILE A 185 -3.33 -2.74 -9.55
N LEU A 186 -3.90 -3.83 -10.08
CA LEU A 186 -3.19 -4.72 -11.01
C LEU A 186 -2.71 -3.98 -12.26
N ASN A 187 -3.58 -3.17 -12.88
CA ASN A 187 -3.23 -2.39 -14.06
C ASN A 187 -2.09 -1.39 -13.78
N LEU A 188 -2.08 -0.74 -12.61
CA LEU A 188 -1.00 0.16 -12.21
C LEU A 188 0.34 -0.58 -12.14
N ARG A 189 0.38 -1.75 -11.50
CA ARG A 189 1.59 -2.59 -11.47
C ARG A 189 2.05 -2.95 -12.90
N GLU A 190 1.13 -3.41 -13.75
CA GLU A 190 1.47 -3.91 -15.09
C GLU A 190 1.90 -2.79 -16.04
N GLN A 191 1.25 -1.62 -15.99
CA GLN A 191 1.49 -0.53 -16.94
C GLN A 191 2.59 0.43 -16.49
N MET A 192 2.72 0.66 -15.18
CA MET A 192 3.69 1.60 -14.62
C MET A 192 4.91 0.91 -14.01
N GLY A 193 4.89 -0.43 -13.83
CA GLY A 193 5.97 -1.15 -13.17
C GLY A 193 6.10 -0.81 -11.67
N VAL A 194 5.04 -0.26 -11.05
CA VAL A 194 5.07 0.14 -9.65
C VAL A 194 5.03 -1.09 -8.73
N SER A 195 5.91 -1.12 -7.74
CA SER A 195 5.87 -2.10 -6.66
C SER A 195 4.85 -1.67 -5.64
N ILE A 196 4.03 -2.59 -5.12
CA ILE A 196 2.90 -2.20 -4.27
C ILE A 196 2.95 -2.99 -2.97
N VAL A 197 2.85 -2.28 -1.84
CA VAL A 197 2.67 -2.87 -0.52
C VAL A 197 1.28 -2.54 -0.02
N ILE A 198 0.48 -3.56 0.26
CA ILE A 198 -0.91 -3.40 0.70
C ILE A 198 -1.07 -3.98 2.09
N ILE A 199 -1.65 -3.19 2.99
CA ILE A 199 -2.16 -3.69 4.26
C ILE A 199 -3.66 -3.89 4.09
N THR A 200 -4.15 -5.11 4.27
CA THR A 200 -5.58 -5.40 4.22
C THR A 200 -5.92 -6.71 4.93
N HIS A 201 -7.19 -6.85 5.30
CA HIS A 201 -7.77 -8.09 5.81
C HIS A 201 -8.85 -8.66 4.85
N GLU A 202 -9.05 -8.05 3.69
CA GLU A 202 -10.03 -8.45 2.67
C GLU A 202 -9.54 -9.66 1.88
N VAL A 203 -9.89 -10.89 2.33
CA VAL A 203 -9.43 -12.15 1.71
C VAL A 203 -9.72 -12.20 0.21
N SER A 204 -10.89 -11.73 -0.21
CA SER A 204 -11.27 -11.73 -1.62
C SER A 204 -10.36 -10.86 -2.50
N SER A 205 -9.88 -9.73 -1.97
CA SER A 205 -8.91 -8.86 -2.63
C SER A 205 -7.53 -9.53 -2.66
N ILE A 206 -7.06 -10.04 -1.51
CA ILE A 206 -5.77 -10.75 -1.39
C ILE A 206 -5.66 -11.85 -2.46
N LEU A 207 -6.69 -12.69 -2.59
CA LEU A 207 -6.71 -13.79 -3.57
C LEU A 207 -6.65 -13.32 -5.02
N ARG A 208 -7.11 -12.08 -5.33
CA ARG A 208 -7.09 -11.53 -6.69
C ARG A 208 -5.78 -10.87 -7.07
N ILE A 209 -5.10 -10.21 -6.10
CA ILE A 209 -4.02 -9.29 -6.45
C ILE A 209 -2.66 -9.62 -5.84
N ALA A 210 -2.58 -10.43 -4.78
CA ALA A 210 -1.33 -10.66 -4.08
C ALA A 210 -0.39 -11.59 -4.86
N ASP A 211 0.85 -11.15 -5.06
CA ASP A 211 1.96 -12.01 -5.48
C ASP A 211 2.60 -12.66 -4.24
N ARG A 212 2.81 -11.87 -3.19
CA ARG A 212 3.43 -12.29 -1.93
C ARG A 212 2.60 -11.92 -0.72
N ILE A 213 2.74 -12.74 0.31
CA ILE A 213 2.07 -12.60 1.60
C ILE A 213 3.13 -12.45 2.70
N VAL A 214 2.92 -11.50 3.58
CA VAL A 214 3.59 -11.37 4.88
C VAL A 214 2.51 -11.42 5.96
N PHE A 215 2.49 -12.50 6.73
CA PHE A 215 1.50 -12.68 7.80
C PHE A 215 2.11 -12.27 9.15
N LEU A 216 1.56 -11.21 9.72
CA LEU A 216 1.95 -10.68 11.02
C LEU A 216 0.93 -11.14 12.08
N ASP A 217 1.41 -11.81 13.13
CA ASP A 217 0.61 -12.18 14.28
C ASP A 217 1.34 -11.83 15.58
N GLN A 218 0.64 -11.18 16.51
CA GLN A 218 1.16 -10.76 17.81
C GLN A 218 2.56 -10.10 17.74
N GLY A 219 2.76 -9.23 16.74
CA GLY A 219 4.01 -8.50 16.55
C GLY A 219 5.15 -9.30 15.92
N LYS A 220 4.90 -10.51 15.40
CA LYS A 220 5.90 -11.38 14.76
C LYS A 220 5.45 -11.80 13.37
N ILE A 221 6.42 -11.99 12.46
CA ILE A 221 6.13 -12.63 11.18
C ILE A 221 6.02 -14.14 11.39
N VAL A 222 4.82 -14.68 11.16
CA VAL A 222 4.56 -16.13 11.24
C VAL A 222 4.66 -16.82 9.88
N PHE A 223 4.53 -16.05 8.79
CA PHE A 223 4.69 -16.54 7.43
C PHE A 223 5.13 -15.42 6.48
N GLN A 224 6.03 -15.76 5.57
CA GLN A 224 6.37 -14.94 4.40
C GLN A 224 6.62 -15.86 3.20
N GLY A 225 5.94 -15.59 2.09
CA GLY A 225 6.06 -16.39 0.87
C GLY A 225 5.15 -15.90 -0.24
N THR A 226 5.03 -16.66 -1.32
CA THR A 226 4.05 -16.42 -2.37
C THR A 226 2.63 -16.71 -1.88
N LEU A 227 1.62 -16.15 -2.56
CA LEU A 227 0.21 -16.48 -2.27
C LEU A 227 -0.04 -17.99 -2.37
N ASN A 228 0.53 -18.66 -3.37
CA ASN A 228 0.37 -20.12 -3.55
C ASN A 228 0.98 -20.93 -2.39
N GLU A 229 2.11 -20.49 -1.84
CA GLU A 229 2.71 -21.09 -0.66
C GLU A 229 1.84 -20.85 0.57
N ALA A 230 1.30 -19.63 0.76
CA ALA A 230 0.40 -19.31 1.85
C ALA A 230 -0.87 -20.20 1.85
N LEU A 231 -1.47 -20.40 0.68
CA LEU A 231 -2.69 -21.22 0.52
C LEU A 231 -2.48 -22.72 0.76
N LYS A 232 -1.24 -23.20 0.65
CA LYS A 232 -0.84 -24.60 0.89
C LYS A 232 -0.17 -24.80 2.25
N ASN A 233 -0.03 -23.72 3.03
CA ASN A 233 0.68 -23.76 4.30
C ASN A 233 -0.18 -24.40 5.39
N ASN A 234 0.49 -25.17 6.28
CA ASN A 234 -0.16 -25.83 7.42
C ASN A 234 -0.04 -25.02 8.73
N ILE A 235 0.42 -23.76 8.67
CA ILE A 235 0.44 -22.87 9.82
C ILE A 235 -1.00 -22.50 10.17
N GLU A 236 -1.43 -22.87 11.38
CA GLU A 236 -2.83 -22.76 11.83
C GLU A 236 -3.41 -21.35 11.63
N GLN A 237 -2.66 -20.30 11.98
CA GLN A 237 -3.11 -18.91 11.85
C GLN A 237 -3.32 -18.51 10.39
N VAL A 238 -2.44 -18.96 9.48
CA VAL A 238 -2.54 -18.68 8.04
C VAL A 238 -3.72 -19.42 7.45
N TYR A 239 -3.86 -20.71 7.79
CA TYR A 239 -4.98 -21.53 7.33
C TYR A 239 -6.32 -20.94 7.78
N GLN A 240 -6.49 -20.66 9.08
CA GLN A 240 -7.73 -20.09 9.64
C GLN A 240 -8.09 -18.75 9.01
N PHE A 241 -7.11 -17.89 8.73
CA PHE A 241 -7.35 -16.60 8.09
C PHE A 241 -7.97 -16.76 6.70
N PHE A 242 -7.43 -17.65 5.88
CA PHE A 242 -7.96 -17.88 4.55
C PHE A 242 -9.25 -18.71 4.54
N ASP A 243 -9.42 -19.64 5.47
CA ASP A 243 -10.63 -20.46 5.58
C ASP A 243 -11.83 -19.63 6.07
N MET A 244 -11.68 -18.83 7.12
CA MET A 244 -12.74 -17.95 7.62
C MET A 244 -13.15 -16.86 6.61
N GLY A 245 -12.24 -16.42 5.74
CA GLY A 245 -12.51 -15.43 4.69
C GLY A 245 -13.16 -16.03 3.43
N ARG A 246 -13.33 -17.34 3.34
CA ARG A 246 -13.96 -18.02 2.22
C ARG A 246 -15.41 -18.35 2.56
N LEU A 247 -16.32 -17.85 1.73
CA LEU A 247 -17.71 -18.33 1.70
C LEU A 247 -17.84 -19.74 1.09
N PHE A 248 -16.72 -20.34 0.59
CA PHE A 248 -16.69 -21.66 -0.05
C PHE A 248 -15.36 -22.40 0.24
N PRO A 249 -15.38 -23.75 0.42
CA PRO A 249 -14.20 -24.57 0.70
C PRO A 249 -13.17 -24.54 -0.44
N ILE A 250 -11.89 -24.64 -0.05
CA ILE A 250 -10.71 -24.61 -0.96
C ILE A 250 -10.76 -25.71 -2.03
N ASP A 251 -11.48 -26.82 -1.79
CA ASP A 251 -11.50 -28.02 -2.63
C ASP A 251 -12.19 -27.86 -3.98
N GLN A 252 -12.75 -26.68 -4.29
CA GLN A 252 -13.49 -26.42 -5.55
C GLN A 252 -12.82 -25.45 -6.52
N ILE A 253 -11.59 -25.00 -6.25
CA ILE A 253 -10.80 -24.18 -7.19
C ILE A 253 -9.82 -25.11 -7.90
N LYS A 254 -10.25 -25.64 -9.05
CA LYS A 254 -9.38 -26.31 -10.04
C LYS A 254 -9.00 -25.33 -11.12
#